data_8af523ae1815b611f99c1ba098d97166
#
_entry.id   8af523ae1815b611f99c1ba098d97166
#
_cell.length_a   1.000
_cell.length_b   1.000
_cell.length_c   1.000
_cell.angle_alpha   90.00
_cell.angle_beta   90.00
_cell.angle_gamma   90.00
#
_symmetry.space_group_name_H-M   'P 1'
#
loop_
_entity.id
_entity.type
_entity.pdbx_description
1 polymer ?
#
loop_
_entity_poly.entity_id
_entity_poly.type
_entity_poly.pdbx_seq_one_letter_code
_entity_poly.pdbx_strand_id
1 'polypeptide(L)'
;MTITREEMIDLLSEKSGYYKKDVRELLHCMDDVVFEKLCEVDDNNDITIQLVQGIKVSTHVVPERDRVDPRTQAPIVVKATVKPACKFSQDYRLKLQEAYENNKNG
;
A
#
# COMPACT_ATOMS: atom_id res chain seq x y z
N MET A 1 -3.40 7.72 17.65
CA MET A 1 -1.92 7.86 17.64
C MET A 1 -1.43 7.68 16.21
N THR A 2 -0.55 8.55 15.78
CA THR A 2 0.05 8.46 14.46
C THR A 2 1.57 8.37 14.62
N ILE A 3 2.17 7.39 13.96
CA ILE A 3 3.62 7.28 13.90
C ILE A 3 4.06 7.88 12.58
N THR A 4 4.78 8.99 12.65
CA THR A 4 5.27 9.70 11.46
C THR A 4 6.47 8.99 10.83
N ARG A 5 6.84 9.40 9.63
CA ARG A 5 8.03 8.87 8.96
C ARG A 5 9.28 9.10 9.82
N GLU A 6 9.43 10.27 10.44
CA GLU A 6 10.58 10.56 11.29
C GLU A 6 10.62 9.65 12.52
N GLU A 7 9.47 9.39 13.13
CA GLU A 7 9.38 8.46 14.25
C GLU A 7 9.74 7.03 13.81
N MET A 8 9.31 6.62 12.61
CA MET A 8 9.68 5.33 12.04
C MET A 8 11.18 5.21 11.83
N ILE A 9 11.83 6.28 11.36
CA ILE A 9 13.28 6.32 11.19
C ILE A 9 13.98 6.12 12.54
N ASP A 10 13.52 6.79 13.58
CA ASP A 10 14.07 6.67 14.93
C ASP A 10 13.93 5.22 15.44
N LEU A 11 12.75 4.64 15.30
CA LEU A 11 12.47 3.27 15.74
C LEU A 11 13.30 2.25 14.98
N LEU A 12 13.41 2.40 13.67
CA LEU A 12 14.22 1.51 12.84
C LEU A 12 15.69 1.61 13.14
N SER A 13 16.19 2.82 13.37
CA SER A 13 17.58 3.06 13.75
C SER A 13 17.89 2.39 15.07
N GLU A 14 17.02 2.55 16.05
CA GLU A 14 17.18 1.95 17.37
C GLU A 14 17.20 0.42 17.29
N LYS A 15 16.27 -0.16 16.55
CA LYS A 15 16.15 -1.62 16.47
C LYS A 15 17.25 -2.27 15.64
N SER A 16 17.69 -1.62 14.56
CA SER A 16 18.69 -2.17 13.63
C SER A 16 20.14 -1.86 14.01
N GLY A 17 20.36 -0.77 14.76
CA GLY A 17 21.69 -0.26 15.04
C GLY A 17 22.30 0.59 13.92
N TYR A 18 21.56 0.78 12.82
CA TYR A 18 22.03 1.66 11.74
C TYR A 18 21.79 3.12 12.10
N TYR A 19 22.62 4.01 11.54
CA TYR A 19 22.46 5.44 11.72
C TYR A 19 21.15 5.92 11.09
N LYS A 20 20.53 6.90 11.74
CA LYS A 20 19.28 7.50 11.23
C LYS A 20 19.42 8.03 9.80
N LYS A 21 20.57 8.59 9.48
CA LYS A 21 20.89 9.06 8.13
C LYS A 21 20.75 7.95 7.09
N ASP A 22 21.30 6.77 7.39
CA ASP A 22 21.27 5.63 6.48
C ASP A 22 19.86 5.07 6.34
N VAL A 23 19.12 5.00 7.46
CA VAL A 23 17.72 4.55 7.45
C VAL A 23 16.85 5.48 6.62
N ARG A 24 17.04 6.80 6.79
CA ARG A 24 16.29 7.81 6.03
C ARG A 24 16.55 7.66 4.54
N GLU A 25 17.80 7.50 4.16
CA GLU A 25 18.20 7.32 2.77
C GLU A 25 17.56 6.08 2.15
N LEU A 26 17.58 4.95 2.87
CA LEU A 26 16.98 3.70 2.41
C LEU A 26 15.46 3.84 2.24
N LEU A 27 14.79 4.52 3.16
CA LEU A 27 13.34 4.72 3.06
C LEU A 27 12.97 5.63 1.89
N HIS A 28 13.78 6.64 1.60
CA HIS A 28 13.59 7.46 0.40
C HIS A 28 13.75 6.66 -0.87
N CYS A 29 14.77 5.80 -0.93
CA CYS A 29 14.97 4.90 -2.06
C CYS A 29 13.79 3.93 -2.21
N MET A 30 13.28 3.42 -1.10
CA MET A 30 12.12 2.54 -1.10
C MET A 30 10.89 3.24 -1.68
N ASP A 31 10.64 4.50 -1.28
CA ASP A 31 9.52 5.29 -1.82
C ASP A 31 9.60 5.36 -3.34
N ASP A 32 10.78 5.67 -3.87
CA ASP A 32 11.00 5.80 -5.32
C ASP A 32 10.80 4.46 -6.03
N VAL A 33 11.39 3.39 -5.50
CA VAL A 33 11.29 2.05 -6.11
C VAL A 33 9.85 1.56 -6.13
N VAL A 34 9.13 1.74 -5.03
CA VAL A 34 7.73 1.32 -4.94
C VAL A 34 6.89 2.07 -5.97
N PHE A 35 7.06 3.37 -6.06
CA PHE A 35 6.32 4.19 -7.02
C PHE A 35 6.63 3.79 -8.47
N GLU A 36 7.91 3.63 -8.79
CA GLU A 36 8.34 3.23 -10.14
C GLU A 36 7.75 1.89 -10.56
N LYS A 37 7.77 0.92 -9.65
CA LYS A 37 7.24 -0.41 -9.93
C LYS A 37 5.72 -0.42 -10.06
N LEU A 38 5.02 0.32 -9.21
CA LEU A 38 3.56 0.43 -9.31
C LEU A 38 3.13 1.11 -10.61
N CYS A 39 3.96 2.01 -11.14
CA CYS A 39 3.69 2.67 -12.41
C CYS A 39 3.81 1.74 -13.63
N GLU A 40 4.41 0.56 -13.48
CA GLU A 40 4.54 -0.41 -14.56
C GLU A 40 3.24 -1.16 -14.86
N VAL A 41 2.17 -0.89 -14.12
CA VAL A 41 0.86 -1.51 -14.34
C VAL A 41 0.33 -1.18 -15.73
N ASP A 42 -0.29 -2.16 -16.40
CA ASP A 42 -0.95 -1.96 -17.68
C ASP A 42 -2.24 -2.79 -17.75
N ASP A 43 -2.92 -2.76 -18.89
CA ASP A 43 -4.21 -3.45 -19.06
C ASP A 43 -4.12 -4.96 -18.89
N ASN A 44 -2.94 -5.53 -19.08
CA ASN A 44 -2.72 -6.98 -19.05
C ASN A 44 -1.99 -7.45 -17.81
N ASN A 45 -1.38 -6.54 -17.04
CA ASN A 45 -0.54 -6.89 -15.91
C ASN A 45 -0.85 -6.01 -14.70
N ASP A 46 -1.30 -6.66 -13.63
CA ASP A 46 -1.39 -6.03 -12.32
C ASP A 46 -0.01 -6.07 -11.67
N ILE A 47 0.28 -5.07 -10.86
CA ILE A 47 1.52 -5.03 -10.10
C ILE A 47 1.20 -5.23 -8.63
N THR A 48 1.90 -6.14 -7.98
CA THR A 48 1.78 -6.38 -6.55
C THR A 48 3.17 -6.36 -5.92
N ILE A 49 3.33 -5.58 -4.87
CA ILE A 49 4.59 -5.46 -4.15
C ILE A 49 4.36 -5.86 -2.70
N GLN A 50 5.18 -6.77 -2.21
CA GLN A 50 5.23 -7.08 -0.78
C GLN A 50 6.06 -5.99 -0.12
N LEU A 51 5.40 -5.04 0.53
CA LEU A 51 6.05 -3.89 1.13
C LEU A 51 6.72 -4.26 2.45
N VAL A 52 5.97 -4.94 3.28
CA VAL A 52 6.41 -5.47 4.58
C VAL A 52 5.81 -6.85 4.68
N GLN A 53 6.39 -7.72 5.50
CA GLN A 53 5.83 -9.05 5.70
C GLN A 53 4.37 -8.94 6.15
N GLY A 54 3.46 -9.52 5.38
CA GLY A 54 2.03 -9.49 5.65
C GLY A 54 1.28 -8.29 5.08
N ILE A 55 1.98 -7.34 4.43
CA ILE A 55 1.35 -6.16 3.83
C ILE A 55 1.76 -6.06 2.37
N LYS A 56 0.77 -6.00 1.49
CA LYS A 56 0.97 -5.89 0.05
C LYS A 56 0.30 -4.63 -0.47
N VAL A 57 1.00 -3.92 -1.34
CA VAL A 57 0.42 -2.82 -2.11
C VAL A 57 0.33 -3.25 -3.56
N SER A 58 -0.72 -2.85 -4.24
CA SER A 58 -0.95 -3.28 -5.61
C SER A 58 -1.59 -2.17 -6.44
N THR A 59 -1.43 -2.28 -7.75
CA THR A 59 -2.15 -1.44 -8.72
C THR A 59 -2.73 -2.34 -9.79
N HIS A 60 -3.92 -1.97 -10.24
CA HIS A 60 -4.55 -2.61 -11.38
C HIS A 60 -5.26 -1.54 -12.22
N VAL A 61 -5.47 -1.83 -13.48
CA VAL A 61 -6.17 -0.93 -14.38
C VAL A 61 -7.61 -1.42 -14.53
N VAL A 62 -8.55 -0.51 -14.27
CA VAL A 62 -9.96 -0.75 -14.61
C VAL A 62 -10.13 -0.27 -16.04
N PRO A 63 -10.49 -1.16 -16.98
CA PRO A 63 -10.54 -0.80 -18.38
C PRO A 63 -11.63 0.23 -18.67
N GLU A 64 -11.46 0.93 -19.78
CA GLU A 64 -12.47 1.84 -20.32
C GLU A 64 -13.77 1.07 -20.55
N ARG A 65 -14.87 1.68 -20.19
CA ARG A 65 -16.19 1.07 -20.35
C ARG A 65 -17.25 2.12 -20.65
N ASP A 66 -18.28 1.70 -21.35
CA ASP A 66 -19.44 2.52 -21.61
C ASP A 66 -20.44 2.40 -20.45
N ARG A 67 -20.97 3.54 -20.04
CA ARG A 67 -22.01 3.60 -19.02
C ARG A 67 -23.13 4.51 -19.51
N VAL A 68 -24.29 4.36 -18.90
CA VAL A 68 -25.42 5.23 -19.14
C VAL A 68 -25.61 6.10 -17.93
N ASP A 69 -25.66 7.41 -18.13
CA ASP A 69 -25.91 8.38 -17.06
C ASP A 69 -27.35 8.16 -16.53
N PRO A 70 -27.54 7.82 -15.24
CA PRO A 70 -28.88 7.58 -14.71
C PRO A 70 -29.79 8.81 -14.72
N ARG A 71 -29.22 10.02 -14.83
CA ARG A 71 -30.00 11.25 -14.87
C ARG A 71 -30.52 11.58 -16.25
N THR A 72 -29.67 11.47 -17.26
CA THR A 72 -29.96 11.90 -18.62
C THR A 72 -30.14 10.73 -19.58
N GLN A 73 -29.76 9.51 -19.16
CA GLN A 73 -29.70 8.31 -19.96
C GLN A 73 -28.82 8.46 -21.21
N ALA A 74 -27.91 9.44 -21.17
CA ALA A 74 -26.93 9.64 -22.23
C ALA A 74 -25.78 8.65 -22.06
N PRO A 75 -25.21 8.13 -23.15
CA PRO A 75 -24.03 7.29 -23.06
C PRO A 75 -22.83 8.08 -22.57
N ILE A 76 -22.11 7.50 -21.61
CA ILE A 76 -20.89 8.07 -21.05
C ILE A 76 -19.77 7.08 -21.26
N VAL A 77 -18.60 7.55 -21.70
CA VAL A 77 -17.38 6.75 -21.78
C VAL A 77 -16.58 7.01 -20.50
N VAL A 78 -16.41 5.96 -19.69
CA VAL A 78 -15.57 6.02 -18.49
C VAL A 78 -14.16 5.59 -18.88
N LYS A 79 -13.20 6.50 -18.75
CA LYS A 79 -11.82 6.24 -19.13
C LYS A 79 -11.19 5.17 -18.24
N ALA A 80 -10.19 4.49 -18.76
CA ALA A 80 -9.38 3.56 -17.99
C ALA A 80 -8.76 4.28 -16.79
N THR A 81 -8.79 3.64 -15.63
CA THR A 81 -8.35 4.22 -14.38
C THR A 81 -7.44 3.25 -13.65
N VAL A 82 -6.33 3.76 -13.12
CA VAL A 82 -5.44 2.99 -12.25
C VAL A 82 -5.98 3.04 -10.83
N LYS A 83 -6.20 1.87 -10.24
CA LYS A 83 -6.67 1.76 -8.85
C LYS A 83 -5.60 1.16 -7.96
N PRO A 84 -5.08 1.91 -6.99
CA PRO A 84 -4.19 1.37 -5.98
C PRO A 84 -4.96 0.69 -4.86
N ALA A 85 -4.36 -0.29 -4.23
CA ALA A 85 -4.91 -0.97 -3.07
C ALA A 85 -3.81 -1.41 -2.12
N CYS A 86 -4.14 -1.48 -0.84
CA CYS A 86 -3.24 -1.99 0.18
C CYS A 86 -3.99 -3.08 0.94
N LYS A 87 -3.36 -4.26 1.05
CA LYS A 87 -3.99 -5.42 1.68
C LYS A 87 -3.08 -6.04 2.71
N PHE A 88 -3.69 -6.51 3.80
CA PHE A 88 -3.03 -7.30 4.82
C PHE A 88 -3.30 -8.78 4.57
N SER A 89 -2.32 -9.63 4.82
CA SER A 89 -2.53 -11.07 4.76
C SER A 89 -3.46 -11.51 5.90
N GLN A 90 -4.13 -12.63 5.73
CA GLN A 90 -5.03 -13.16 6.74
C GLN A 90 -4.28 -13.52 8.02
N ASP A 91 -3.11 -14.13 7.89
CA ASP A 91 -2.26 -14.47 9.04
C ASP A 91 -1.88 -13.23 9.85
N TYR A 92 -1.54 -12.14 9.17
CA TYR A 92 -1.19 -10.88 9.82
C TYR A 92 -2.38 -10.30 10.56
N ARG A 93 -3.57 -10.37 9.95
CA ARG A 93 -4.81 -9.91 10.58
C ARG A 93 -5.12 -10.70 11.83
N LEU A 94 -4.94 -12.03 11.78
CA LEU A 94 -5.16 -12.90 12.93
C LEU A 94 -4.20 -12.59 14.06
N LYS A 95 -2.94 -12.37 13.77
CA LYS A 95 -1.94 -12.00 14.77
C LYS A 95 -2.27 -10.67 15.45
N LEU A 96 -2.75 -9.70 14.69
CA LEU A 96 -3.18 -8.41 15.23
C LEU A 96 -4.38 -8.58 16.15
N GLN A 97 -5.33 -9.43 15.77
CA GLN A 97 -6.52 -9.70 16.58
C GLN A 97 -6.14 -10.39 17.90
N GLU A 98 -5.25 -11.37 17.84
CA GLU A 98 -4.74 -12.05 19.05
C GLU A 98 -4.04 -11.06 19.98
N ALA A 99 -3.20 -10.20 19.43
CA ALA A 99 -2.48 -9.20 20.22
C ALA A 99 -3.45 -8.25 20.92
N TYR A 100 -4.51 -7.84 20.21
CA TYR A 100 -5.55 -6.99 20.79
C TYR A 100 -6.26 -7.69 21.94
N GLU A 101 -6.67 -8.93 21.75
CA GLU A 101 -7.36 -9.70 22.78
C GLU A 101 -6.48 -9.95 24.01
N ASN A 102 -5.20 -10.27 23.80
CA ASN A 102 -4.24 -10.45 24.87
C ASN A 102 -4.03 -9.18 25.69
N ASN A 103 -3.92 -8.04 25.01
CA ASN A 103 -3.76 -6.74 25.66
C ASN A 103 -5.00 -6.35 26.45
N LYS A 104 -6.17 -6.72 25.95
CA LYS A 104 -7.45 -6.44 26.62
C LYS A 104 -7.63 -7.29 27.88
N ASN A 105 -7.19 -8.54 27.84
CA ASN A 105 -7.35 -9.50 28.94
C ASN A 105 -6.17 -9.47 29.92
N GLY A 106 -5.09 -8.84 29.54
CA GLY A 106 -3.91 -8.70 30.36
C GLY A 106 -3.82 -7.37 31.02
#